data_dbc15b5a3c9570de186c9badac5132cb
#
_entry.id   dbc15b5a3c9570de186c9badac5132cb
#
_cell.length_a   1.000
_cell.length_b   1.000
_cell.length_c   1.000
_cell.angle_alpha   90.00
_cell.angle_beta   90.00
_cell.angle_gamma   90.00
#
_symmetry.space_group_name_H-M   'P 1'
#
loop_
_entity.id
_entity.type
_entity.pdbx_description
1 polymer ?
#
loop_
_entity_poly.entity_id
_entity_poly.type
_entity_poly.pdbx_seq_one_letter_code
_entity_poly.pdbx_strand_id
1 'polypeptide(L)'
;MRRNTKTMYEWRKAYRDKEELMLERGFPEVSPHEFYRDLFPKGSLQSAEHDGKGNVIATQIRPSGKGRTKQWVVDDSLNMLDKVIGDEFGLIPPITFYGKTHTKQNAHELYAVAIDIDYVGKQQLKNLLKQFGNGVQLRPTYLVSSGKGVHVYYFLKEPVQLYHNLEDTLAELKEAFIRRLWNDTSSIRPDSPDITGIYQGFRCVGSQSKLGVDYPVKAYKMSDNRYTLEDIKDSIPNCKVDLSVLTKKPKKEKSRVSLDEAKKLYPEWYQERVVEGRPKKKGTWVCNEALYEWWKNKIFTEVKVGGRYFSIMALCAYGLKCGISERQIRQDAYSFLEHLEGLTDDEDNHFTREDVKDALKALKADNKLLSTMASREWIEKQTKVVIPPN
;
A
#
# COMPACT_ATOMS: atom_id res chain seq x y z
N MET A 1 29.44 12.22 10.23
CA MET A 1 29.86 10.88 9.72
C MET A 1 29.72 10.86 8.20
N ARG A 2 30.77 10.55 7.44
CA ARG A 2 30.67 10.40 5.98
C ARG A 2 29.79 9.17 5.68
N ARG A 3 28.63 9.38 5.06
CA ARG A 3 27.78 8.29 4.54
C ARG A 3 28.62 7.55 3.49
N ASN A 4 29.05 6.33 3.80
CA ASN A 4 29.81 5.48 2.88
C ASN A 4 28.82 4.93 1.82
N THR A 5 28.53 5.74 0.81
CA THR A 5 27.65 5.38 -0.30
C THR A 5 28.48 4.70 -1.36
N LYS A 6 28.28 3.40 -1.54
CA LYS A 6 28.89 2.65 -2.65
C LYS A 6 28.53 3.30 -3.99
N THR A 7 29.48 3.32 -4.90
CA THR A 7 29.29 3.75 -6.29
C THR A 7 28.42 2.72 -7.06
N MET A 8 27.93 3.09 -8.24
CA MET A 8 27.20 2.14 -9.11
C MET A 8 28.04 0.94 -9.50
N TYR A 9 29.33 1.14 -9.73
CA TYR A 9 30.28 0.07 -10.03
C TYR A 9 30.38 -0.91 -8.86
N GLU A 10 30.55 -0.42 -7.63
CA GLU A 10 30.61 -1.26 -6.43
C GLU A 10 29.30 -2.01 -6.16
N TRP A 11 28.14 -1.42 -6.49
CA TRP A 11 26.86 -2.11 -6.38
C TRP A 11 26.69 -3.20 -7.43
N ARG A 12 27.14 -2.97 -8.67
CA ARG A 12 27.15 -3.99 -9.73
C ARG A 12 28.05 -5.16 -9.37
N LYS A 13 29.23 -4.89 -8.79
CA LYS A 13 30.10 -5.93 -8.25
C LYS A 13 29.42 -6.67 -7.11
N ALA A 14 28.84 -5.97 -6.12
CA ALA A 14 28.15 -6.58 -5.00
C ALA A 14 26.95 -7.44 -5.43
N TYR A 15 26.28 -7.08 -6.52
CA TYR A 15 25.21 -7.89 -7.09
C TYR A 15 25.76 -9.26 -7.57
N ARG A 16 26.81 -9.28 -8.38
CA ARG A 16 27.46 -10.51 -8.87
C ARG A 16 28.00 -11.34 -7.72
N ASP A 17 28.66 -10.71 -6.76
CA ASP A 17 29.18 -11.37 -5.55
C ASP A 17 28.05 -12.04 -4.73
N LYS A 18 26.83 -11.47 -4.73
CA LYS A 18 25.66 -12.08 -4.06
C LYS A 18 25.15 -13.29 -4.82
N GLU A 19 25.05 -13.22 -6.15
CA GLU A 19 24.65 -14.34 -6.99
C GLU A 19 25.61 -15.54 -6.82
N GLU A 20 26.91 -15.27 -6.94
CA GLU A 20 27.93 -16.30 -6.71
C GLU A 20 27.79 -16.95 -5.33
N LEU A 21 27.64 -16.16 -4.27
CA LEU A 21 27.46 -16.66 -2.91
C LEU A 21 26.21 -17.54 -2.76
N MET A 22 25.10 -17.20 -3.41
CA MET A 22 23.87 -18.00 -3.37
C MET A 22 24.09 -19.37 -4.02
N LEU A 23 24.71 -19.39 -5.20
CA LEU A 23 24.99 -20.63 -5.93
C LEU A 23 26.03 -21.50 -5.19
N GLU A 24 27.12 -20.91 -4.66
CA GLU A 24 28.12 -21.60 -3.83
C GLU A 24 27.50 -22.26 -2.59
N ARG A 25 26.44 -21.68 -2.04
CA ARG A 25 25.71 -22.24 -0.89
C ARG A 25 24.64 -23.25 -1.26
N GLY A 26 24.53 -23.59 -2.56
CA GLY A 26 23.59 -24.59 -3.05
C GLY A 26 22.13 -24.13 -3.14
N PHE A 27 21.90 -22.82 -3.17
CA PHE A 27 20.56 -22.27 -3.38
C PHE A 27 20.31 -22.11 -4.89
N PRO A 28 19.40 -22.89 -5.51
CA PRO A 28 19.16 -22.81 -6.94
C PRO A 28 18.45 -21.51 -7.29
N GLU A 29 18.88 -20.90 -8.39
CA GLU A 29 18.10 -19.86 -9.07
C GLU A 29 16.87 -20.52 -9.71
N VAL A 30 15.71 -19.90 -9.56
CA VAL A 30 14.46 -20.35 -10.19
C VAL A 30 13.97 -19.35 -11.21
N SER A 31 13.24 -19.82 -12.22
CA SER A 31 12.65 -18.95 -13.22
C SER A 31 11.53 -18.08 -12.60
N PRO A 32 11.22 -16.92 -13.20
CA PRO A 32 10.11 -16.10 -12.76
C PRO A 32 8.78 -16.86 -12.66
N HIS A 33 8.47 -17.69 -13.64
CA HIS A 33 7.23 -18.47 -13.64
C HIS A 33 7.20 -19.52 -12.54
N GLU A 34 8.32 -20.19 -12.24
CA GLU A 34 8.42 -21.11 -11.10
C GLU A 34 8.21 -20.40 -9.77
N PHE A 35 8.86 -19.23 -9.59
CA PHE A 35 8.70 -18.43 -8.37
C PHE A 35 7.24 -18.01 -8.17
N TYR A 36 6.59 -17.45 -9.21
CA TYR A 36 5.20 -16.99 -9.07
C TYR A 36 4.20 -18.14 -9.01
N ARG A 37 4.50 -19.29 -9.61
CA ARG A 37 3.67 -20.48 -9.49
C ARG A 37 3.77 -21.15 -8.11
N ASP A 38 4.93 -21.05 -7.46
CA ASP A 38 5.09 -21.50 -6.09
C ASP A 38 4.43 -20.53 -5.09
N LEU A 39 4.51 -19.22 -5.36
CA LEU A 39 3.84 -18.18 -4.57
C LEU A 39 2.31 -18.26 -4.71
N PHE A 40 1.81 -18.42 -5.93
CA PHE A 40 0.39 -18.55 -6.27
C PHE A 40 0.13 -19.94 -6.89
N PRO A 41 -0.17 -20.95 -6.06
CA PRO A 41 -0.38 -22.32 -6.53
C PRO A 41 -1.46 -22.42 -7.62
N LYS A 42 -1.35 -23.44 -8.49
CA LYS A 42 -2.33 -23.65 -9.55
C LYS A 42 -3.74 -23.76 -8.98
N GLY A 43 -4.67 -23.02 -9.56
CA GLY A 43 -6.05 -22.94 -9.10
C GLY A 43 -6.29 -21.96 -7.95
N SER A 44 -5.27 -21.22 -7.47
CA SER A 44 -5.45 -20.21 -6.42
C SER A 44 -5.92 -18.85 -6.95
N LEU A 45 -5.63 -18.55 -8.20
CA LEU A 45 -6.07 -17.31 -8.85
C LEU A 45 -7.34 -17.53 -9.70
N GLN A 46 -7.99 -16.43 -10.05
CA GLN A 46 -9.17 -16.47 -10.91
C GLN A 46 -8.84 -17.11 -12.26
N SER A 47 -9.65 -18.07 -12.69
CA SER A 47 -9.50 -18.77 -13.97
C SER A 47 -10.69 -18.54 -14.91
N ALA A 48 -11.84 -18.14 -14.35
CA ALA A 48 -13.05 -17.80 -15.09
C ALA A 48 -13.73 -16.59 -14.45
N GLU A 49 -14.66 -15.95 -15.16
CA GLU A 49 -15.45 -14.86 -14.58
C GLU A 49 -16.25 -15.36 -13.37
N HIS A 50 -16.14 -14.61 -12.27
CA HIS A 50 -16.93 -14.81 -11.04
C HIS A 50 -16.71 -16.12 -10.27
N ASP A 51 -15.52 -16.72 -10.32
CA ASP A 51 -15.19 -17.91 -9.52
C ASP A 51 -14.91 -17.59 -8.02
N GLY A 52 -15.03 -16.34 -7.62
CA GLY A 52 -14.85 -15.88 -6.23
C GLY A 52 -13.38 -15.71 -5.82
N LYS A 53 -12.43 -15.96 -6.74
CA LYS A 53 -11.00 -15.81 -6.48
C LYS A 53 -10.50 -14.44 -6.89
N GLY A 54 -9.37 -14.05 -6.32
CA GLY A 54 -8.69 -12.82 -6.71
C GLY A 54 -7.69 -13.03 -7.84
N ASN A 55 -7.21 -11.92 -8.39
CA ASN A 55 -6.13 -11.86 -9.37
C ASN A 55 -4.92 -11.17 -8.78
N VAL A 56 -3.74 -11.45 -9.28
CA VAL A 56 -2.56 -10.63 -9.01
C VAL A 56 -2.56 -9.41 -9.93
N ILE A 57 -2.25 -8.25 -9.38
CA ILE A 57 -2.13 -7.02 -10.18
C ILE A 57 -0.65 -6.66 -10.29
N ALA A 58 -0.07 -6.97 -11.42
CA ALA A 58 1.28 -6.55 -11.75
C ALA A 58 1.28 -5.09 -12.22
N THR A 59 2.17 -4.29 -11.66
CA THR A 59 2.28 -2.85 -11.96
C THR A 59 3.58 -2.57 -12.68
N GLN A 60 3.48 -2.02 -13.88
CA GLN A 60 4.59 -1.56 -14.70
C GLN A 60 4.72 -0.04 -14.55
N ILE A 61 5.90 0.43 -14.15
CA ILE A 61 6.19 1.86 -14.03
C ILE A 61 7.16 2.25 -15.14
N ARG A 62 6.76 3.16 -16.02
CA ARG A 62 7.62 3.66 -17.10
C ARG A 62 8.47 4.83 -16.62
N PRO A 63 9.81 4.79 -16.78
CA PRO A 63 10.73 5.80 -16.28
C PRO A 63 10.63 7.16 -16.97
N SER A 64 10.07 7.23 -18.18
CA SER A 64 9.97 8.47 -18.92
C SER A 64 8.89 9.37 -18.39
N GLY A 65 9.23 10.34 -17.55
CA GLY A 65 8.62 11.63 -17.14
C GLY A 65 7.12 11.91 -17.26
N LYS A 66 6.37 11.05 -17.87
CA LYS A 66 4.91 11.06 -18.01
C LYS A 66 4.30 9.87 -17.27
N GLY A 67 4.63 9.73 -16.01
CA GLY A 67 4.16 8.77 -15.00
C GLY A 67 2.89 7.97 -15.28
N ARG A 68 2.86 7.18 -16.34
CA ARG A 68 1.78 6.23 -16.58
C ARG A 68 2.21 4.87 -16.02
N THR A 69 1.78 4.60 -14.82
CA THR A 69 1.72 3.23 -14.33
C THR A 69 0.70 2.46 -15.17
N LYS A 70 1.10 1.29 -15.65
CA LYS A 70 0.20 0.33 -16.31
C LYS A 70 0.01 -0.85 -15.37
N GLN A 71 -1.23 -1.26 -15.18
CA GLN A 71 -1.58 -2.44 -14.40
C GLN A 71 -1.99 -3.58 -15.33
N TRP A 72 -1.50 -4.77 -15.01
CA TRP A 72 -1.80 -6.00 -15.73
C TRP A 72 -2.46 -6.96 -14.74
N VAL A 73 -3.61 -7.51 -15.15
CA VAL A 73 -4.29 -8.53 -14.37
C VAL A 73 -3.64 -9.87 -14.71
N VAL A 74 -3.07 -10.51 -13.71
CA VAL A 74 -2.46 -11.83 -13.81
C VAL A 74 -3.42 -12.83 -13.19
N ASP A 75 -4.01 -13.64 -14.02
CA ASP A 75 -4.91 -14.74 -13.67
C ASP A 75 -4.15 -16.06 -13.44
N ASP A 76 -4.88 -17.16 -13.25
CA ASP A 76 -4.27 -18.46 -12.95
C ASP A 76 -3.39 -19.02 -14.09
N SER A 77 -3.49 -18.50 -15.31
CA SER A 77 -2.59 -18.87 -16.40
C SER A 77 -1.17 -18.34 -16.24
N LEU A 78 -0.99 -17.26 -15.49
CA LEU A 78 0.24 -16.48 -15.32
C LEU A 78 0.78 -15.83 -16.61
N ASN A 79 0.09 -15.92 -17.75
CA ASN A 79 0.59 -15.44 -19.04
C ASN A 79 0.88 -13.92 -19.05
N MET A 80 0.16 -13.14 -18.23
CA MET A 80 0.38 -11.70 -18.16
C MET A 80 1.65 -11.30 -17.42
N LEU A 81 2.33 -12.22 -16.74
CA LEU A 81 3.66 -11.97 -16.15
C LEU A 81 4.67 -11.54 -17.21
N ASP A 82 4.60 -12.10 -18.43
CA ASP A 82 5.52 -11.80 -19.53
C ASP A 82 5.51 -10.30 -19.93
N LYS A 83 4.46 -9.57 -19.55
CA LYS A 83 4.38 -8.12 -19.77
C LYS A 83 5.24 -7.29 -18.83
N VAL A 84 5.67 -7.87 -17.70
CA VAL A 84 6.49 -7.18 -16.67
C VAL A 84 7.84 -7.87 -16.48
N ILE A 85 7.98 -9.13 -16.88
CA ILE A 85 9.26 -9.83 -16.96
C ILE A 85 10.12 -9.14 -18.05
N GLY A 86 11.38 -8.83 -17.74
CA GLY A 86 12.28 -8.11 -18.65
C GLY A 86 12.10 -6.60 -18.69
N ASP A 87 11.03 -6.05 -18.08
CA ASP A 87 10.78 -4.62 -18.09
C ASP A 87 11.69 -3.86 -17.09
N GLU A 88 11.88 -2.55 -17.36
CA GLU A 88 12.73 -1.70 -16.53
C GLU A 88 12.23 -1.58 -15.09
N PHE A 89 10.91 -1.58 -14.88
CA PHE A 89 10.32 -1.44 -13.56
C PHE A 89 8.96 -2.13 -13.45
N GLY A 90 8.99 -3.41 -13.06
CA GLY A 90 7.80 -4.18 -12.73
C GLY A 90 7.66 -4.39 -11.23
N LEU A 91 6.46 -4.26 -10.68
CA LEU A 91 6.13 -4.54 -9.28
C LEU A 91 5.02 -5.57 -9.20
N ILE A 92 5.17 -6.57 -8.33
CA ILE A 92 4.16 -7.55 -8.01
C ILE A 92 4.08 -7.71 -6.49
N PRO A 93 2.91 -7.48 -5.86
CA PRO A 93 2.72 -7.76 -4.45
C PRO A 93 2.42 -9.25 -4.22
N PRO A 94 2.74 -9.82 -3.06
CA PRO A 94 2.37 -11.18 -2.69
C PRO A 94 0.90 -11.28 -2.24
N ILE A 95 0.01 -10.59 -2.94
CA ILE A 95 -1.40 -10.36 -2.59
C ILE A 95 -2.26 -10.52 -3.84
N THR A 96 -3.44 -11.11 -3.68
CA THR A 96 -4.49 -11.09 -4.70
C THR A 96 -5.46 -9.93 -4.48
N PHE A 97 -6.15 -9.55 -5.54
CA PHE A 97 -7.12 -8.45 -5.54
C PHE A 97 -8.40 -8.87 -6.26
N TYR A 98 -9.53 -8.41 -5.79
CA TYR A 98 -10.76 -8.44 -6.57
C TYR A 98 -10.71 -7.40 -7.68
N GLY A 99 -11.16 -7.77 -8.87
CA GLY A 99 -11.20 -6.86 -10.01
C GLY A 99 -9.83 -6.60 -10.66
N LYS A 100 -9.63 -5.38 -11.17
CA LYS A 100 -8.52 -5.05 -12.09
C LYS A 100 -7.54 -4.01 -11.57
N THR A 101 -7.66 -3.61 -10.29
CA THR A 101 -6.87 -2.50 -9.74
C THR A 101 -6.19 -2.88 -8.44
N HIS A 102 -4.93 -2.45 -8.32
CA HIS A 102 -4.14 -2.57 -7.09
C HIS A 102 -4.57 -1.47 -6.11
N THR A 103 -5.67 -1.69 -5.42
CA THR A 103 -6.17 -0.81 -4.37
C THR A 103 -6.41 -1.59 -3.09
N LYS A 104 -6.24 -0.93 -1.96
CA LYS A 104 -6.48 -1.49 -0.64
C LYS A 104 -7.89 -2.09 -0.48
N GLN A 105 -8.91 -1.42 -1.04
CA GLN A 105 -10.29 -1.86 -0.98
C GLN A 105 -10.56 -3.15 -1.76
N ASN A 106 -9.73 -3.44 -2.75
CA ASN A 106 -9.83 -4.63 -3.58
C ASN A 106 -8.90 -5.77 -3.11
N ALA A 107 -8.06 -5.53 -2.10
CA ALA A 107 -7.17 -6.56 -1.57
C ALA A 107 -7.98 -7.75 -1.05
N HIS A 108 -7.56 -8.96 -1.45
CA HIS A 108 -8.29 -10.18 -1.18
C HIS A 108 -7.53 -11.10 -0.22
N GLU A 109 -6.39 -11.63 -0.64
CA GLU A 109 -5.62 -12.61 0.14
C GLU A 109 -4.13 -12.31 0.11
N LEU A 110 -3.47 -12.52 1.24
CA LEU A 110 -2.02 -12.46 1.40
C LEU A 110 -1.43 -13.86 1.29
N TYR A 111 -0.49 -14.07 0.39
CA TYR A 111 0.18 -15.36 0.13
C TYR A 111 1.55 -15.47 0.76
N ALA A 112 2.21 -14.34 1.01
CA ALA A 112 3.51 -14.33 1.69
C ALA A 112 3.71 -13.05 2.49
N VAL A 113 4.43 -13.15 3.59
CA VAL A 113 5.05 -11.99 4.23
C VAL A 113 6.40 -11.76 3.56
N ALA A 114 6.53 -10.64 2.88
CA ALA A 114 7.74 -10.28 2.16
C ALA A 114 8.33 -8.99 2.73
N ILE A 115 9.66 -8.95 2.85
CA ILE A 115 10.42 -7.84 3.41
C ILE A 115 11.49 -7.42 2.41
N ASP A 116 11.57 -6.12 2.11
CA ASP A 116 12.65 -5.53 1.33
C ASP A 116 13.75 -5.03 2.26
N ILE A 117 14.94 -5.54 2.11
CA ILE A 117 16.13 -5.08 2.85
C ILE A 117 17.08 -4.42 1.84
N ASP A 118 17.12 -3.11 1.88
CA ASP A 118 18.01 -2.33 1.03
C ASP A 118 19.48 -2.35 1.52
N TYR A 119 20.37 -2.01 0.61
CA TYR A 119 21.82 -1.85 0.87
C TYR A 119 22.48 -3.13 1.41
N VAL A 120 22.15 -4.26 0.80
CA VAL A 120 22.74 -5.59 1.10
C VAL A 120 23.89 -5.90 0.16
N GLY A 121 25.11 -5.85 0.67
CA GLY A 121 26.30 -6.34 -0.05
C GLY A 121 26.62 -7.81 0.26
N LYS A 122 27.75 -8.34 -0.29
CA LYS A 122 28.17 -9.75 -0.06
C LYS A 122 28.26 -10.08 1.43
N GLN A 123 28.84 -9.18 2.24
CA GLN A 123 29.02 -9.46 3.68
C GLN A 123 27.68 -9.50 4.43
N GLN A 124 26.76 -8.55 4.13
CA GLN A 124 25.44 -8.53 4.75
C GLN A 124 24.65 -9.79 4.37
N LEU A 125 24.68 -10.19 3.10
CA LEU A 125 24.06 -11.44 2.66
C LEU A 125 24.67 -12.65 3.37
N LYS A 126 26.00 -12.72 3.49
CA LYS A 126 26.68 -13.81 4.23
C LYS A 126 26.20 -13.89 5.70
N ASN A 127 26.03 -12.74 6.34
CA ASN A 127 25.51 -12.67 7.71
C ASN A 127 24.05 -13.14 7.78
N LEU A 128 23.18 -12.71 6.86
CA LEU A 128 21.79 -13.18 6.78
C LEU A 128 21.73 -14.71 6.60
N LEU A 129 22.49 -15.25 5.64
CA LEU A 129 22.54 -16.70 5.40
C LEU A 129 23.01 -17.47 6.65
N LYS A 130 23.98 -16.93 7.40
CA LYS A 130 24.41 -17.50 8.68
C LYS A 130 23.29 -17.48 9.72
N GLN A 131 22.57 -16.38 9.84
CA GLN A 131 21.45 -16.25 10.79
C GLN A 131 20.31 -17.21 10.46
N PHE A 132 20.00 -17.39 9.18
CA PHE A 132 19.02 -18.37 8.72
C PHE A 132 19.48 -19.82 8.97
N GLY A 133 20.76 -20.10 8.75
CA GLY A 133 21.33 -21.44 8.97
C GLY A 133 21.42 -21.85 10.44
N ASN A 134 21.65 -20.89 11.34
CA ASN A 134 21.80 -21.15 12.78
C ASN A 134 20.47 -21.04 13.54
N GLY A 135 19.34 -20.78 12.87
CA GLY A 135 18.03 -20.58 13.49
C GLY A 135 17.86 -19.30 14.31
N VAL A 136 18.80 -18.34 14.20
CA VAL A 136 18.67 -17.01 14.84
C VAL A 136 17.56 -16.20 14.19
N GLN A 137 17.40 -16.38 12.88
CA GLN A 137 16.28 -15.83 12.11
C GLN A 137 15.52 -16.98 11.43
N LEU A 138 14.24 -16.78 11.23
CA LEU A 138 13.41 -17.72 10.50
C LEU A 138 13.95 -17.89 9.06
N ARG A 139 14.14 -19.14 8.60
CA ARG A 139 14.68 -19.40 7.27
C ARG A 139 13.62 -19.11 6.21
N PRO A 140 13.85 -18.18 5.25
CA PRO A 140 12.84 -17.83 4.27
C PRO A 140 12.56 -18.97 3.28
N THR A 141 11.42 -18.90 2.59
CA THR A 141 11.12 -19.77 1.44
C THR A 141 11.98 -19.35 0.23
N TYR A 142 12.01 -18.04 -0.04
CA TYR A 142 12.81 -17.48 -1.12
C TYR A 142 13.59 -16.24 -0.68
N LEU A 143 14.72 -16.03 -1.32
CA LEU A 143 15.48 -14.80 -1.28
C LEU A 143 15.58 -14.26 -2.72
N VAL A 144 15.22 -13.00 -2.92
CA VAL A 144 15.23 -12.35 -4.24
C VAL A 144 16.27 -11.25 -4.24
N SER A 145 17.27 -11.34 -5.14
CA SER A 145 18.25 -10.28 -5.36
C SER A 145 17.61 -9.16 -6.18
N SER A 146 17.29 -8.03 -5.54
CA SER A 146 16.59 -6.89 -6.16
C SER A 146 17.55 -5.82 -6.72
N GLY A 147 18.85 -6.11 -6.76
CA GLY A 147 19.90 -5.19 -7.17
C GLY A 147 20.75 -4.73 -5.99
N LYS A 148 20.46 -3.55 -5.41
CA LYS A 148 21.18 -3.03 -4.22
C LYS A 148 20.73 -3.67 -2.91
N GLY A 149 19.60 -4.35 -2.91
CA GLY A 149 18.98 -5.01 -1.76
C GLY A 149 18.70 -6.48 -2.00
N VAL A 150 17.87 -7.04 -1.11
CA VAL A 150 17.27 -8.36 -1.23
C VAL A 150 15.84 -8.31 -0.70
N HIS A 151 14.91 -9.01 -1.37
CA HIS A 151 13.61 -9.28 -0.78
C HIS A 151 13.64 -10.66 -0.14
N VAL A 152 13.13 -10.76 1.06
CA VAL A 152 13.06 -12.00 1.84
C VAL A 152 11.59 -12.44 1.90
N TYR A 153 11.26 -13.59 1.33
CA TYR A 153 9.89 -14.09 1.23
C TYR A 153 9.64 -15.26 2.16
N TYR A 154 8.60 -15.14 2.97
CA TYR A 154 8.05 -16.19 3.82
C TYR A 154 6.67 -16.57 3.29
N PHE A 155 6.60 -17.64 2.50
CA PHE A 155 5.35 -18.09 1.91
C PHE A 155 4.46 -18.68 3.01
N LEU A 156 3.17 -18.35 2.94
CA LEU A 156 2.20 -18.83 3.92
C LEU A 156 1.74 -20.26 3.60
N LYS A 157 1.42 -21.04 4.62
CA LYS A 157 0.83 -22.38 4.49
C LYS A 157 -0.54 -22.28 3.83
N GLU A 158 -1.35 -21.32 4.31
CA GLU A 158 -2.65 -20.96 3.78
C GLU A 158 -2.69 -19.45 3.56
N PRO A 159 -3.31 -18.96 2.49
CA PRO A 159 -3.44 -17.53 2.27
C PRO A 159 -4.34 -16.91 3.34
N VAL A 160 -4.01 -15.69 3.75
CA VAL A 160 -4.74 -14.96 4.78
C VAL A 160 -5.69 -13.95 4.13
N GLN A 161 -6.98 -14.05 4.42
CA GLN A 161 -8.00 -13.12 3.95
C GLN A 161 -7.73 -11.70 4.49
N LEU A 162 -7.67 -10.72 3.61
CA LEU A 162 -7.38 -9.33 3.96
C LEU A 162 -8.65 -8.55 4.29
N TYR A 163 -9.27 -8.88 5.42
CA TYR A 163 -10.36 -8.08 5.94
C TYR A 163 -9.83 -6.76 6.51
N HIS A 164 -10.61 -5.71 6.36
CA HIS A 164 -10.24 -4.36 6.78
C HIS A 164 -9.82 -4.25 8.26
N ASN A 165 -10.46 -5.01 9.13
CA ASN A 165 -10.14 -5.05 10.56
C ASN A 165 -8.81 -5.73 10.90
N LEU A 166 -8.18 -6.41 9.94
CA LEU A 166 -6.91 -7.14 10.16
C LEU A 166 -5.69 -6.33 9.75
N GLU A 167 -5.90 -5.24 9.05
CA GLU A 167 -4.85 -4.49 8.41
C GLU A 167 -3.82 -3.94 9.38
N ASP A 168 -4.27 -3.30 10.45
CA ASP A 168 -3.37 -2.70 11.44
C ASP A 168 -2.54 -3.80 12.13
N THR A 169 -3.17 -4.93 12.50
CA THR A 169 -2.48 -6.08 13.10
C THR A 169 -1.43 -6.69 12.18
N LEU A 170 -1.75 -6.83 10.88
CA LEU A 170 -0.81 -7.35 9.90
C LEU A 170 0.32 -6.35 9.62
N ALA A 171 0.03 -5.05 9.63
CA ALA A 171 1.04 -4.01 9.48
C ALA A 171 2.00 -3.98 10.68
N GLU A 172 1.48 -4.07 11.90
CA GLU A 172 2.29 -4.17 13.12
C GLU A 172 3.19 -5.41 13.13
N LEU A 173 2.65 -6.56 12.73
CA LEU A 173 3.44 -7.80 12.62
C LEU A 173 4.56 -7.64 11.58
N LYS A 174 4.23 -7.10 10.41
CA LYS A 174 5.22 -6.87 9.36
C LYS A 174 6.28 -5.86 9.81
N GLU A 175 5.91 -4.77 10.47
CA GLU A 175 6.86 -3.79 11.01
C GLU A 175 7.80 -4.44 12.03
N ALA A 176 7.29 -5.21 12.99
CA ALA A 176 8.10 -5.91 13.97
C ALA A 176 9.08 -6.87 13.28
N PHE A 177 8.64 -7.56 12.22
CA PHE A 177 9.47 -8.49 11.47
C PHE A 177 10.52 -7.75 10.60
N ILE A 178 10.19 -6.61 9.99
CA ILE A 178 11.16 -5.74 9.31
C ILE A 178 12.26 -5.33 10.28
N ARG A 179 11.92 -4.81 11.46
CA ARG A 179 12.89 -4.39 12.49
C ARG A 179 13.75 -5.56 13.01
N ARG A 180 13.21 -6.76 13.00
CA ARG A 180 13.97 -7.98 13.37
C ARG A 180 15.01 -8.35 12.31
N LEU A 181 14.66 -8.28 11.03
CA LEU A 181 15.53 -8.67 9.93
C LEU A 181 16.47 -7.56 9.49
N TRP A 182 16.03 -6.31 9.53
CA TRP A 182 16.83 -5.16 9.14
C TRP A 182 17.62 -4.60 10.34
N ASN A 183 18.89 -4.95 10.39
CA ASN A 183 19.77 -4.58 11.49
C ASN A 183 21.20 -4.30 10.97
N ASP A 184 22.14 -3.98 11.86
CA ASP A 184 23.53 -3.62 11.56
C ASP A 184 24.33 -4.75 10.88
N THR A 185 23.86 -5.98 10.94
CA THR A 185 24.50 -7.12 10.28
C THR A 185 23.92 -7.40 8.90
N SER A 186 22.69 -7.01 8.63
CA SER A 186 21.93 -7.30 7.39
C SER A 186 21.89 -6.17 6.39
N SER A 187 22.12 -4.93 6.80
CA SER A 187 22.17 -3.75 5.92
C SER A 187 23.34 -2.85 6.29
N ILE A 188 23.93 -2.16 5.30
CA ILE A 188 24.92 -1.10 5.58
C ILE A 188 24.27 0.23 6.01
N ARG A 189 22.94 0.28 6.05
CA ARG A 189 22.14 1.39 6.59
C ARG A 189 21.11 0.87 7.62
N PRO A 190 21.57 0.38 8.77
CA PRO A 190 20.69 -0.25 9.76
C PRO A 190 19.69 0.72 10.37
N ASP A 191 20.05 2.01 10.46
CA ASP A 191 19.24 3.05 11.14
C ASP A 191 18.06 3.58 10.31
N SER A 192 17.90 3.09 9.07
CA SER A 192 16.87 3.59 8.16
C SER A 192 16.12 2.43 7.50
N PRO A 193 15.44 1.55 8.28
CA PRO A 193 14.62 0.49 7.71
C PRO A 193 13.43 1.09 6.95
N ASP A 194 13.15 0.56 5.77
CA ASP A 194 11.97 0.92 5.00
C ASP A 194 10.74 0.20 5.58
N ILE A 195 10.00 0.89 6.44
CA ILE A 195 8.79 0.37 7.06
C ILE A 195 7.64 0.50 6.08
N THR A 196 7.37 -0.57 5.37
CA THR A 196 6.32 -0.63 4.35
C THR A 196 5.15 -1.48 4.80
N GLY A 197 3.93 -1.06 4.42
CA GLY A 197 2.71 -1.80 4.71
C GLY A 197 2.59 -3.13 3.96
N ILE A 198 1.55 -3.91 4.27
CA ILE A 198 1.30 -5.24 3.69
C ILE A 198 1.02 -5.20 2.19
N TYR A 199 0.53 -4.09 1.67
CA TYR A 199 0.17 -3.91 0.24
C TYR A 199 1.34 -3.52 -0.66
N GLN A 200 2.57 -3.54 -0.13
CA GLN A 200 3.77 -3.18 -0.90
C GLN A 200 3.93 -4.11 -2.11
N GLY A 201 4.18 -3.50 -3.27
CA GLY A 201 4.68 -4.21 -4.45
C GLY A 201 6.19 -4.39 -4.38
N PHE A 202 6.64 -5.58 -4.73
CA PHE A 202 8.07 -5.92 -4.82
C PHE A 202 8.50 -5.96 -6.28
N ARG A 203 9.77 -5.67 -6.55
CA ARG A 203 10.29 -5.80 -7.91
C ARG A 203 10.02 -7.19 -8.44
N CYS A 204 9.43 -7.23 -9.64
CA CYS A 204 9.09 -8.47 -10.32
C CYS A 204 10.37 -9.29 -10.58
N VAL A 205 10.35 -10.57 -10.21
CA VAL A 205 11.41 -11.51 -10.58
C VAL A 205 11.50 -11.57 -12.11
N GLY A 206 12.71 -11.45 -12.65
CA GLY A 206 12.97 -11.35 -14.09
C GLY A 206 12.88 -9.93 -14.66
N SER A 207 12.39 -8.91 -13.94
CA SER A 207 12.48 -7.52 -14.36
C SER A 207 13.87 -6.95 -14.15
N GLN A 208 14.17 -5.79 -14.72
CA GLN A 208 15.44 -5.12 -14.51
C GLN A 208 15.55 -4.53 -13.11
N SER A 209 16.74 -4.64 -12.52
CA SER A 209 17.02 -3.91 -11.28
C SER A 209 17.43 -2.46 -11.55
N LYS A 210 17.55 -1.66 -10.48
CA LYS A 210 18.10 -0.29 -10.55
C LYS A 210 19.58 -0.24 -11.03
N LEU A 211 20.24 -1.39 -11.23
CA LEU A 211 21.63 -1.48 -11.68
C LEU A 211 21.77 -1.53 -13.20
N GLY A 212 20.67 -1.73 -13.91
CA GLY A 212 20.61 -1.79 -15.38
C GLY A 212 20.20 -3.17 -15.92
N VAL A 213 20.10 -3.28 -17.24
CA VAL A 213 19.58 -4.45 -17.96
C VAL A 213 20.35 -5.75 -17.66
N ASP A 214 21.68 -5.66 -17.47
CA ASP A 214 22.55 -6.82 -17.19
C ASP A 214 22.44 -7.33 -15.75
N TYR A 215 21.54 -6.75 -14.95
CA TYR A 215 21.38 -7.05 -13.53
C TYR A 215 19.90 -7.28 -13.21
N PRO A 216 19.30 -8.35 -13.74
CA PRO A 216 17.87 -8.67 -13.51
C PRO A 216 17.60 -9.01 -12.05
N VAL A 217 16.34 -8.92 -11.67
CA VAL A 217 15.87 -9.37 -10.36
C VAL A 217 15.77 -10.89 -10.38
N LYS A 218 16.49 -11.58 -9.49
CA LYS A 218 16.62 -13.05 -9.47
C LYS A 218 16.12 -13.64 -8.17
N ALA A 219 15.39 -14.74 -8.25
CA ALA A 219 14.90 -15.48 -7.11
C ALA A 219 15.72 -16.75 -6.85
N TYR A 220 16.02 -17.02 -5.59
CA TYR A 220 16.74 -18.20 -5.13
C TYR A 220 15.89 -18.95 -4.12
N LYS A 221 15.70 -20.26 -4.33
CA LYS A 221 14.94 -21.10 -3.41
C LYS A 221 15.80 -21.43 -2.19
N MET A 222 15.34 -20.99 -1.00
CA MET A 222 16.06 -21.16 0.25
C MET A 222 15.61 -22.42 1.00
N SER A 223 14.31 -22.75 0.91
CA SER A 223 13.69 -23.91 1.55
C SER A 223 12.32 -24.20 0.96
N ASP A 224 11.73 -25.33 1.31
CA ASP A 224 10.31 -25.65 1.07
C ASP A 224 9.40 -25.23 2.23
N ASN A 225 9.95 -24.51 3.20
CA ASN A 225 9.18 -24.09 4.38
C ASN A 225 8.06 -23.13 3.98
N ARG A 226 6.91 -23.36 4.60
CA ARG A 226 5.77 -22.44 4.58
C ARG A 226 5.35 -22.16 6.01
N TYR A 227 4.79 -20.98 6.26
CA TYR A 227 4.62 -20.46 7.60
C TYR A 227 3.17 -20.08 7.86
N THR A 228 2.76 -20.17 9.12
CA THR A 228 1.59 -19.42 9.61
C THR A 228 2.05 -18.03 10.06
N LEU A 229 1.11 -17.14 10.31
CA LEU A 229 1.44 -15.83 10.90
C LEU A 229 1.93 -15.98 12.35
N GLU A 230 1.48 -17.02 13.04
CA GLU A 230 1.97 -17.41 14.37
C GLU A 230 3.44 -17.83 14.32
N ASP A 231 3.83 -18.68 13.36
CA ASP A 231 5.24 -19.06 13.17
C ASP A 231 6.14 -17.82 12.99
N ILE A 232 5.65 -16.82 12.22
CA ILE A 232 6.37 -15.56 12.01
C ILE A 232 6.44 -14.75 13.30
N LYS A 233 5.32 -14.57 14.00
CA LYS A 233 5.25 -13.85 15.27
C LYS A 233 6.20 -14.47 16.32
N ASP A 234 6.18 -15.78 16.46
CA ASP A 234 6.97 -16.51 17.45
C ASP A 234 8.48 -16.42 17.16
N SER A 235 8.86 -16.17 15.90
CA SER A 235 10.25 -15.91 15.52
C SER A 235 10.76 -14.53 15.95
N ILE A 236 9.88 -13.63 16.38
CA ILE A 236 10.22 -12.28 16.79
C ILE A 236 10.25 -12.20 18.32
N PRO A 237 11.41 -12.03 18.96
CA PRO A 237 11.51 -11.94 20.42
C PRO A 237 10.58 -10.85 20.99
N ASN A 238 9.82 -11.22 22.02
CA ASN A 238 8.90 -10.31 22.73
C ASN A 238 7.83 -9.64 21.84
N CYS A 239 7.45 -10.24 20.72
CA CYS A 239 6.39 -9.73 19.86
C CYS A 239 5.04 -9.74 20.60
N LYS A 240 4.43 -8.55 20.73
CA LYS A 240 3.16 -8.35 21.45
C LYS A 240 1.94 -8.29 20.54
N VAL A 241 2.12 -8.50 19.23
CA VAL A 241 1.02 -8.44 18.26
C VAL A 241 -0.04 -9.50 18.58
N ASP A 242 -1.31 -9.09 18.69
CA ASP A 242 -2.42 -10.00 18.96
C ASP A 242 -3.00 -10.54 17.64
N LEU A 243 -2.72 -11.80 17.33
CA LEU A 243 -3.24 -12.47 16.14
C LEU A 243 -4.64 -13.09 16.34
N SER A 244 -5.22 -13.03 17.54
CA SER A 244 -6.57 -13.58 17.79
C SER A 244 -7.67 -12.92 16.94
N VAL A 245 -7.41 -11.71 16.45
CA VAL A 245 -8.33 -10.99 15.56
C VAL A 245 -8.46 -11.64 14.18
N LEU A 246 -7.46 -12.43 13.75
CA LEU A 246 -7.46 -13.10 12.43
C LEU A 246 -8.57 -14.13 12.27
N THR A 247 -9.02 -14.72 13.36
CA THR A 247 -10.15 -15.69 13.37
C THR A 247 -11.52 -15.03 13.38
N LYS A 248 -11.56 -13.71 13.61
CA LYS A 248 -12.82 -12.96 13.73
C LYS A 248 -13.17 -12.33 12.38
N LYS A 249 -14.18 -12.88 11.69
CA LYS A 249 -14.79 -12.15 10.57
C LYS A 249 -15.19 -10.75 11.05
N PRO A 250 -14.96 -9.71 10.23
CA PRO A 250 -15.33 -8.35 10.62
C PRO A 250 -16.81 -8.36 11.00
N LYS A 251 -17.11 -8.03 12.25
CA LYS A 251 -18.47 -7.62 12.58
C LYS A 251 -18.73 -6.42 11.66
N LYS A 252 -19.81 -6.46 10.87
CA LYS A 252 -20.28 -5.24 10.20
C LYS A 252 -20.37 -4.21 11.31
N GLU A 253 -19.43 -3.27 11.33
CA GLU A 253 -19.50 -2.14 12.22
C GLU A 253 -20.85 -1.52 11.92
N LYS A 254 -21.77 -1.65 12.86
CA LYS A 254 -22.93 -0.79 12.90
C LYS A 254 -22.34 0.57 13.26
N SER A 255 -21.91 1.33 12.26
CA SER A 255 -21.57 2.75 12.38
C SER A 255 -22.87 3.53 12.68
N ARG A 256 -23.53 3.19 13.75
CA ARG A 256 -24.75 3.88 14.17
C ARG A 256 -24.51 4.31 15.60
N VAL A 257 -24.21 5.59 15.72
CA VAL A 257 -24.58 6.37 16.89
C VAL A 257 -25.96 5.89 17.29
N SER A 258 -26.15 5.43 18.53
CA SER A 258 -27.46 5.01 19.02
C SER A 258 -28.48 6.15 18.82
N LEU A 259 -29.75 5.85 18.69
CA LEU A 259 -30.79 6.88 18.55
C LEU A 259 -30.73 7.91 19.68
N ASP A 260 -30.44 7.46 20.91
CA ASP A 260 -30.30 8.33 22.07
C ASP A 260 -29.06 9.23 22.00
N GLU A 261 -27.99 8.72 21.47
CA GLU A 261 -26.74 9.47 21.25
C GLU A 261 -26.91 10.44 20.06
N ALA A 262 -27.60 10.02 18.99
CA ALA A 262 -27.95 10.89 17.87
C ALA A 262 -28.88 12.04 18.30
N LYS A 263 -29.82 11.79 19.21
CA LYS A 263 -30.68 12.82 19.78
C LYS A 263 -29.89 13.90 20.54
N LYS A 264 -28.82 13.49 21.23
CA LYS A 264 -27.95 14.42 21.97
C LYS A 264 -26.99 15.19 21.05
N LEU A 265 -26.38 14.48 20.09
CA LEU A 265 -25.38 15.04 19.22
C LEU A 265 -25.95 15.82 18.03
N TYR A 266 -27.15 15.43 17.56
CA TYR A 266 -27.79 15.99 16.36
C TYR A 266 -29.28 16.21 16.59
N PRO A 267 -29.68 17.12 17.50
CA PRO A 267 -31.09 17.31 17.89
C PRO A 267 -32.00 17.71 16.73
N GLU A 268 -31.50 18.56 15.81
CA GLU A 268 -32.27 18.98 14.62
C GLU A 268 -32.56 17.82 13.67
N TRP A 269 -31.52 16.99 13.40
CA TRP A 269 -31.67 15.76 12.61
C TRP A 269 -32.66 14.79 13.23
N TYR A 270 -32.58 14.62 14.57
CA TYR A 270 -33.47 13.74 15.30
C TYR A 270 -34.93 14.25 15.20
N GLN A 271 -35.14 15.56 15.35
CA GLN A 271 -36.45 16.17 15.21
C GLN A 271 -37.02 15.94 13.81
N GLU A 272 -36.28 16.26 12.76
CA GLU A 272 -36.72 16.12 11.37
C GLU A 272 -36.97 14.66 10.96
N ARG A 273 -36.06 13.73 11.32
CA ARG A 273 -36.06 12.39 10.78
C ARG A 273 -36.78 11.38 11.64
N VAL A 274 -36.78 11.57 12.93
CA VAL A 274 -37.38 10.63 13.88
C VAL A 274 -38.71 11.12 14.39
N VAL A 275 -38.80 12.38 14.78
CA VAL A 275 -40.05 12.93 15.35
C VAL A 275 -41.05 13.32 14.25
N GLU A 276 -40.59 14.05 13.24
CA GLU A 276 -41.44 14.51 12.12
C GLU A 276 -41.61 13.48 11.00
N GLY A 277 -40.84 12.40 11.04
CA GLY A 277 -40.92 11.30 10.07
C GLY A 277 -40.61 11.67 8.62
N ARG A 278 -39.87 12.76 8.40
CA ARG A 278 -39.55 13.18 7.03
C ARG A 278 -38.74 12.07 6.34
N PRO A 279 -39.21 11.52 5.21
CA PRO A 279 -38.49 10.46 4.54
C PRO A 279 -37.14 10.91 4.03
N LYS A 280 -36.10 10.07 4.22
CA LYS A 280 -34.82 10.25 3.54
C LYS A 280 -35.09 10.32 2.03
N LYS A 281 -34.85 11.47 1.40
CA LYS A 281 -34.73 11.52 -0.05
C LYS A 281 -33.51 10.70 -0.43
N LYS A 282 -33.73 9.47 -0.91
CA LYS A 282 -32.66 8.56 -1.33
C LYS A 282 -31.71 9.28 -2.30
N GLY A 283 -30.47 9.47 -1.88
CA GLY A 283 -29.36 9.81 -2.77
C GLY A 283 -29.22 11.29 -3.17
N THR A 284 -29.93 12.23 -2.57
CA THR A 284 -29.77 13.65 -2.90
C THR A 284 -29.26 14.45 -1.70
N TRP A 285 -27.99 14.80 -1.76
CA TRP A 285 -27.49 15.96 -1.05
C TRP A 285 -28.09 17.20 -1.73
N VAL A 286 -28.44 18.21 -0.95
CA VAL A 286 -28.77 19.51 -1.54
C VAL A 286 -27.43 20.14 -1.93
N CYS A 287 -27.01 19.88 -3.17
CA CYS A 287 -25.79 20.45 -3.71
C CYS A 287 -26.08 21.88 -4.12
N ASN A 288 -25.72 22.83 -3.30
CA ASN A 288 -25.83 24.27 -3.55
C ASN A 288 -24.54 24.97 -3.09
N GLU A 289 -24.44 26.24 -3.38
CA GLU A 289 -23.30 27.08 -3.03
C GLU A 289 -23.02 27.07 -1.50
N ALA A 290 -24.05 27.00 -0.67
CA ALA A 290 -23.89 26.93 0.79
C ALA A 290 -23.12 25.67 1.25
N LEU A 291 -23.30 24.53 0.59
CA LEU A 291 -22.53 23.32 0.87
C LEU A 291 -21.04 23.50 0.47
N TYR A 292 -20.80 24.17 -0.65
CA TYR A 292 -19.44 24.47 -1.09
C TYR A 292 -18.71 25.42 -0.13
N GLU A 293 -19.38 26.51 0.28
CA GLU A 293 -18.82 27.46 1.25
C GLU A 293 -18.63 26.83 2.63
N TRP A 294 -19.55 25.95 3.04
CA TRP A 294 -19.39 25.16 4.27
C TRP A 294 -18.12 24.31 4.22
N TRP A 295 -17.82 23.65 3.10
CA TRP A 295 -16.61 22.86 2.97
C TRP A 295 -15.34 23.73 2.97
N LYS A 296 -15.37 24.89 2.33
CA LYS A 296 -14.27 25.87 2.39
C LYS A 296 -13.96 26.27 3.83
N ASN A 297 -14.99 26.52 4.62
CA ASN A 297 -14.83 26.84 6.04
C ASN A 297 -14.21 25.64 6.81
N LYS A 298 -14.64 24.41 6.52
CA LYS A 298 -14.05 23.18 7.12
C LYS A 298 -12.58 23.02 6.77
N ILE A 299 -12.16 23.31 5.55
CA ILE A 299 -10.75 23.32 5.17
C ILE A 299 -9.96 24.27 6.07
N PHE A 300 -10.47 25.45 6.27
CA PHE A 300 -9.79 26.48 7.04
C PHE A 300 -9.74 26.18 8.55
N THR A 301 -10.79 25.55 9.10
CA THR A 301 -10.92 25.38 10.56
C THR A 301 -10.52 24.02 11.08
N GLU A 302 -10.62 22.94 10.27
CA GLU A 302 -10.52 21.57 10.80
C GLU A 302 -9.49 20.71 10.11
N VAL A 303 -9.04 21.04 8.89
CA VAL A 303 -8.04 20.24 8.18
C VAL A 303 -6.69 20.30 8.88
N LYS A 304 -6.06 19.13 9.01
CA LYS A 304 -4.72 18.95 9.58
C LYS A 304 -3.73 18.50 8.52
N VAL A 305 -2.45 18.49 8.86
CA VAL A 305 -1.30 18.20 7.99
C VAL A 305 -1.53 17.00 7.06
N GLY A 306 -1.94 15.85 7.53
CA GLY A 306 -2.17 14.66 6.70
C GLY A 306 -3.41 14.70 5.80
N GLY A 307 -4.28 15.74 5.93
CA GLY A 307 -5.52 15.89 5.16
C GLY A 307 -5.47 16.94 4.06
N ARG A 308 -4.38 17.71 3.95
CA ARG A 308 -4.26 18.89 3.08
C ARG A 308 -4.59 18.61 1.62
N TYR A 309 -3.92 17.66 1.02
CA TYR A 309 -4.10 17.24 -0.38
C TYR A 309 -5.54 16.77 -0.66
N PHE A 310 -6.04 15.89 0.19
CA PHE A 310 -7.38 15.32 0.03
C PHE A 310 -8.51 16.33 0.27
N SER A 311 -8.28 17.35 1.08
CA SER A 311 -9.25 18.43 1.29
C SER A 311 -9.48 19.25 0.02
N ILE A 312 -8.44 19.46 -0.79
CA ILE A 312 -8.56 20.12 -2.11
C ILE A 312 -9.26 19.20 -3.12
N MET A 313 -9.00 17.88 -3.09
CA MET A 313 -9.76 16.95 -3.93
C MET A 313 -11.26 16.95 -3.58
N ALA A 314 -11.61 16.97 -2.29
CA ALA A 314 -13.01 17.09 -1.85
C ALA A 314 -13.63 18.44 -2.26
N LEU A 315 -12.85 19.52 -2.21
CA LEU A 315 -13.28 20.85 -2.71
C LEU A 315 -13.69 20.79 -4.19
N CYS A 316 -12.91 20.10 -5.01
CA CYS A 316 -13.23 19.86 -6.41
C CYS A 316 -14.56 19.10 -6.57
N ALA A 317 -14.75 18.03 -5.80
CA ALA A 317 -15.94 17.21 -5.86
C ALA A 317 -17.20 17.99 -5.43
N TYR A 318 -17.13 18.74 -4.33
CA TYR A 318 -18.22 19.60 -3.89
C TYR A 318 -18.48 20.72 -4.89
N GLY A 319 -17.44 21.40 -5.36
CA GLY A 319 -17.57 22.48 -6.32
C GLY A 319 -18.30 22.04 -7.58
N LEU A 320 -17.88 20.96 -8.23
CA LEU A 320 -18.52 20.45 -9.43
C LEU A 320 -19.98 20.01 -9.17
N LYS A 321 -20.25 19.34 -8.05
CA LYS A 321 -21.60 18.92 -7.68
C LYS A 321 -22.53 20.09 -7.33
N CYS A 322 -21.99 21.18 -6.82
CA CYS A 322 -22.71 22.39 -6.47
C CYS A 322 -22.84 23.39 -7.65
N GLY A 323 -22.29 23.03 -8.82
CA GLY A 323 -22.36 23.88 -10.02
C GLY A 323 -21.43 25.09 -10.00
N ILE A 324 -20.40 25.05 -9.12
CA ILE A 324 -19.37 26.09 -9.08
C ILE A 324 -18.46 25.96 -10.32
N SER A 325 -18.10 27.07 -10.93
CA SER A 325 -17.25 27.05 -12.11
C SER A 325 -15.84 26.52 -11.78
N GLU A 326 -15.22 25.74 -12.70
CA GLU A 326 -13.85 25.27 -12.51
C GLU A 326 -12.86 26.40 -12.23
N ARG A 327 -13.09 27.57 -12.83
CA ARG A 327 -12.26 28.75 -12.59
C ARG A 327 -12.31 29.17 -11.12
N GLN A 328 -13.52 29.23 -10.56
CA GLN A 328 -13.71 29.61 -9.15
C GLN A 328 -13.08 28.54 -8.22
N ILE A 329 -13.33 27.25 -8.49
CA ILE A 329 -12.74 26.16 -7.70
C ILE A 329 -11.21 26.23 -7.69
N ARG A 330 -10.59 26.53 -8.83
CA ARG A 330 -9.14 26.71 -8.93
C ARG A 330 -8.65 27.91 -8.14
N GLN A 331 -9.34 29.04 -8.21
CA GLN A 331 -9.00 30.22 -7.42
C GLN A 331 -9.06 29.92 -5.92
N ASP A 332 -10.16 29.30 -5.48
CA ASP A 332 -10.35 28.94 -4.08
C ASP A 332 -9.31 27.93 -3.61
N ALA A 333 -8.99 26.91 -4.42
CA ALA A 333 -7.97 25.93 -4.07
C ALA A 333 -6.58 26.57 -3.84
N TYR A 334 -6.18 27.50 -4.71
CA TYR A 334 -4.92 28.21 -4.53
C TYR A 334 -4.94 29.22 -3.38
N SER A 335 -6.09 29.75 -3.00
CA SER A 335 -6.21 30.64 -1.84
C SER A 335 -5.95 29.94 -0.50
N PHE A 336 -6.09 28.61 -0.46
CA PHE A 336 -5.78 27.81 0.72
C PHE A 336 -4.29 27.47 0.85
N LEU A 337 -3.46 27.72 -0.17
CA LEU A 337 -2.06 27.27 -0.17
C LEU A 337 -1.28 27.75 1.04
N GLU A 338 -1.30 29.05 1.32
CA GLU A 338 -0.57 29.63 2.45
C GLU A 338 -1.07 29.10 3.79
N HIS A 339 -2.38 28.98 3.97
CA HIS A 339 -2.97 28.42 5.18
C HIS A 339 -2.59 26.97 5.39
N LEU A 340 -2.68 26.13 4.34
CA LEU A 340 -2.38 24.69 4.43
C LEU A 340 -0.88 24.43 4.58
N GLU A 341 -0.02 25.26 4.02
CA GLU A 341 1.42 25.20 4.26
C GLU A 341 1.75 25.55 5.72
N GLY A 342 1.14 26.59 6.25
CA GLY A 342 1.33 27.05 7.62
C GLY A 342 0.80 26.10 8.72
N LEU A 343 0.23 24.94 8.38
CA LEU A 343 -0.20 23.95 9.38
C LEU A 343 0.96 23.16 9.99
N THR A 344 2.17 23.29 9.49
CA THR A 344 3.38 22.62 10.02
C THR A 344 4.62 23.46 9.79
N ASP A 345 5.56 23.39 10.72
CA ASP A 345 6.90 23.96 10.59
C ASP A 345 7.95 22.90 10.16
N ASP A 346 7.51 21.70 9.75
CA ASP A 346 8.35 20.60 9.31
C ASP A 346 8.89 20.88 7.90
N GLU A 347 10.19 21.19 7.81
CA GLU A 347 10.88 21.49 6.54
C GLU A 347 10.88 20.35 5.52
N ASP A 348 10.60 19.12 5.95
CA ASP A 348 10.50 17.94 5.08
C ASP A 348 9.04 17.64 4.64
N ASN A 349 8.06 18.44 5.11
CA ASN A 349 6.64 18.19 4.89
C ASN A 349 5.90 19.43 4.33
N HIS A 350 6.45 20.02 3.30
CA HIS A 350 5.84 21.13 2.60
C HIS A 350 4.55 20.77 1.89
N PHE A 351 3.64 21.75 1.78
CA PHE A 351 2.45 21.69 0.93
C PHE A 351 2.56 22.76 -0.14
N THR A 352 2.93 22.33 -1.34
CA THR A 352 3.41 23.21 -2.40
C THR A 352 2.31 23.56 -3.41
N ARG A 353 2.61 24.53 -4.27
CA ARG A 353 1.75 24.86 -5.42
C ARG A 353 1.54 23.68 -6.38
N GLU A 354 2.52 22.76 -6.49
CA GLU A 354 2.41 21.54 -7.30
C GLU A 354 1.43 20.55 -6.66
N ASP A 355 1.36 20.46 -5.32
CA ASP A 355 0.39 19.60 -4.64
C ASP A 355 -1.05 20.08 -4.89
N VAL A 356 -1.29 21.38 -4.82
CA VAL A 356 -2.59 21.97 -5.18
C VAL A 356 -2.93 21.69 -6.65
N LYS A 357 -1.98 21.89 -7.56
CA LYS A 357 -2.16 21.60 -8.99
C LYS A 357 -2.46 20.13 -9.25
N ASP A 358 -1.82 19.24 -8.50
CA ASP A 358 -2.05 17.80 -8.60
C ASP A 358 -3.42 17.39 -8.07
N ALA A 359 -3.81 17.90 -6.90
CA ALA A 359 -5.14 17.70 -6.33
C ALA A 359 -6.27 18.22 -7.25
N LEU A 360 -6.04 19.33 -7.96
CA LEU A 360 -6.96 19.89 -8.95
C LEU A 360 -7.20 18.98 -10.18
N LYS A 361 -6.43 17.92 -10.37
CA LYS A 361 -6.73 16.87 -11.38
C LYS A 361 -8.07 16.19 -11.10
N ALA A 362 -8.54 16.23 -9.85
CA ALA A 362 -9.87 15.75 -9.45
C ALA A 362 -11.02 16.43 -10.21
N LEU A 363 -10.82 17.64 -10.77
CA LEU A 363 -11.80 18.30 -11.65
C LEU A 363 -12.12 17.52 -12.93
N LYS A 364 -11.24 16.59 -13.34
CA LYS A 364 -11.42 15.71 -14.50
C LYS A 364 -11.96 14.33 -14.14
N ALA A 365 -12.33 14.10 -12.89
CA ALA A 365 -12.84 12.83 -12.41
C ALA A 365 -14.26 12.56 -13.00
N ASP A 366 -14.56 11.29 -13.20
CA ASP A 366 -15.91 10.87 -13.58
C ASP A 366 -16.91 11.01 -12.40
N ASN A 367 -18.20 10.93 -12.71
CA ASN A 367 -19.27 11.08 -11.71
C ASN A 367 -19.17 10.06 -10.55
N LYS A 368 -18.64 8.85 -10.79
CA LYS A 368 -18.48 7.83 -9.76
C LYS A 368 -17.39 8.23 -8.77
N LEU A 369 -16.24 8.67 -9.28
CA LEU A 369 -15.13 9.13 -8.46
C LEU A 369 -15.46 10.42 -7.70
N LEU A 370 -16.14 11.37 -8.34
CA LEU A 370 -16.66 12.60 -7.70
C LEU A 370 -17.62 12.26 -6.55
N SER A 371 -18.49 11.26 -6.74
CA SER A 371 -19.42 10.83 -5.70
C SER A 371 -18.70 10.17 -4.53
N THR A 372 -17.62 9.43 -4.80
CA THR A 372 -16.76 8.84 -3.77
C THR A 372 -16.05 9.93 -2.97
N MET A 373 -15.39 10.88 -3.64
CA MET A 373 -14.66 11.98 -3.00
C MET A 373 -15.55 12.95 -2.22
N ALA A 374 -16.84 13.04 -2.56
CA ALA A 374 -17.83 13.82 -1.81
C ALA A 374 -18.53 13.01 -0.71
N SER A 375 -18.24 11.72 -0.56
CA SER A 375 -18.86 10.89 0.45
C SER A 375 -18.28 11.15 1.84
N ARG A 376 -19.14 11.11 2.86
CA ARG A 376 -18.74 11.27 4.26
C ARG A 376 -17.59 10.31 4.63
N GLU A 377 -17.74 9.03 4.30
CA GLU A 377 -16.76 7.99 4.63
C GLU A 377 -15.37 8.31 4.05
N TRP A 378 -15.32 8.72 2.78
CA TRP A 378 -14.06 9.06 2.13
C TRP A 378 -13.41 10.31 2.76
N ILE A 379 -14.21 11.36 2.99
CA ILE A 379 -13.72 12.62 3.55
C ILE A 379 -13.19 12.42 4.95
N GLU A 380 -13.97 11.81 5.86
CA GLU A 380 -13.56 11.55 7.23
C GLU A 380 -12.27 10.71 7.30
N LYS A 381 -12.16 9.71 6.41
CA LYS A 381 -10.98 8.86 6.33
C LYS A 381 -9.72 9.60 5.84
N GLN A 382 -9.87 10.39 4.77
CA GLN A 382 -8.72 11.02 4.11
C GLN A 382 -8.31 12.34 4.74
N THR A 383 -9.27 13.15 5.19
CA THR A 383 -9.00 14.48 5.72
C THR A 383 -9.01 14.56 7.25
N LYS A 384 -9.58 13.53 7.91
CA LYS A 384 -9.85 13.50 9.36
C LYS A 384 -10.85 14.58 9.83
N VAL A 385 -11.49 15.27 8.89
CA VAL A 385 -12.57 16.22 9.18
C VAL A 385 -13.87 15.44 9.39
N VAL A 386 -14.53 15.66 10.52
CA VAL A 386 -15.79 14.98 10.84
C VAL A 386 -16.95 15.67 10.11
N ILE A 387 -17.74 14.88 9.39
CA ILE A 387 -18.93 15.36 8.68
C ILE A 387 -20.19 14.93 9.44
N PRO A 388 -21.03 15.86 9.88
CA PRO A 388 -22.27 15.51 10.58
C PRO A 388 -23.16 14.67 9.66
N PRO A 389 -23.96 13.74 10.22
CA PRO A 389 -24.94 13.02 9.44
C PRO A 389 -26.04 13.98 8.95
N ASN A 390 -26.46 13.79 7.69
CA ASN A 390 -27.65 14.45 7.14
C ASN A 390 -28.92 13.90 7.71
#